data_4daad4ccac88e9b80d6f7e8b50538085
#
_entry.id   4daad4ccac88e9b80d6f7e8b50538085
#
_cell.length_a   1.000
_cell.length_b   1.000
_cell.length_c   1.000
_cell.angle_alpha   90.00
_cell.angle_beta   90.00
_cell.angle_gamma   90.00
#
_symmetry.space_group_name_H-M   'P 1'
#
loop_
_entity.id
_entity.type
_entity.pdbx_description
1 polymer ?
#
loop_
_entity_poly.entity_id
_entity_poly.type
_entity_poly.pdbx_seq_one_letter_code
_entity_poly.pdbx_strand_id
1 'polypeptide(L)'
;MKTIIVDDEPYMLKSFLRLSEGVDGIEVTGKFEYPEDALEFAKKQKVDLAMLDIAMPGISGIELAEKLRNIRNDILIVFITAYDEYIRDANRIGADDYIVKPYRKETIEMMANRMKFLSKRQEKDIYVQTFGRFNVLKNGRPVPLSGKAKEILALVVTRRGKEISNEKIYSTLWEEREYSNVHMKVYYNALKRLRNCLEENGLPDILVSTPHGQMVNTDLFDCDYYAWQDGNGGNRDRFEGEFMAEYSWGEYILGDILNSEKE
;
A
#
# COMPACT_ATOMS: atom_id res chain seq x y z
N MET A 1 6.72 11.47 2.10
CA MET A 1 5.30 11.14 2.35
C MET A 1 4.45 12.09 1.50
N LYS A 2 3.58 11.53 0.66
CA LYS A 2 2.59 12.31 -0.10
C LYS A 2 1.61 12.93 0.88
N THR A 3 1.64 14.24 0.99
CA THR A 3 0.97 15.00 2.04
C THR A 3 -0.15 15.85 1.45
N ILE A 4 -1.32 15.82 2.06
CA ILE A 4 -2.38 16.80 1.81
C ILE A 4 -2.51 17.75 3.00
N ILE A 5 -2.94 18.98 2.72
CA ILE A 5 -3.36 19.94 3.73
C ILE A 5 -4.78 20.40 3.46
N VAL A 6 -5.59 20.46 4.51
CA VAL A 6 -6.98 20.92 4.46
C VAL A 6 -7.20 21.96 5.55
N ASP A 7 -7.57 23.18 5.15
CA ASP A 7 -7.81 24.30 6.03
C ASP A 7 -8.72 25.30 5.28
N ASP A 8 -9.84 25.72 5.86
CA ASP A 8 -10.79 26.63 5.22
C ASP A 8 -10.26 28.07 5.10
N GLU A 9 -9.12 28.37 5.72
CA GLU A 9 -8.43 29.64 5.60
C GLU A 9 -7.34 29.57 4.50
N PRO A 10 -7.50 30.21 3.30
CA PRO A 10 -6.52 30.20 2.22
C PRO A 10 -5.14 30.72 2.62
N TYR A 11 -5.08 31.59 3.62
CA TYR A 11 -3.82 32.12 4.16
C TYR A 11 -3.03 31.03 4.88
N MET A 12 -3.70 30.15 5.61
CA MET A 12 -3.05 29.03 6.33
C MET A 12 -2.49 28.00 5.36
N LEU A 13 -3.21 27.69 4.29
CA LEU A 13 -2.70 26.84 3.21
C LEU A 13 -1.41 27.40 2.59
N LYS A 14 -1.39 28.70 2.27
CA LYS A 14 -0.18 29.38 1.73
C LYS A 14 0.97 29.38 2.74
N SER A 15 0.65 29.65 4.01
CA SER A 15 1.66 29.65 5.07
C SER A 15 2.29 28.27 5.25
N PHE A 16 1.48 27.21 5.28
CA PHE A 16 1.98 25.85 5.36
C PHE A 16 2.88 25.49 4.18
N LEU A 17 2.44 25.76 2.95
CA LEU A 17 3.27 25.49 1.75
C LEU A 17 4.64 26.14 1.84
N ARG A 18 4.70 27.42 2.24
CA ARG A 18 5.95 28.14 2.39
C ARG A 18 6.84 27.53 3.48
N LEU A 19 6.26 27.15 4.63
CA LEU A 19 7.01 26.61 5.76
C LEU A 19 7.43 25.17 5.54
N SER A 20 6.69 24.39 4.77
CA SER A 20 7.02 23.00 4.42
C SER A 20 8.01 22.88 3.27
N GLU A 21 8.33 23.98 2.58
CA GLU A 21 9.27 23.98 1.47
C GLU A 21 10.67 23.51 1.93
N GLY A 22 11.18 22.45 1.28
CA GLY A 22 12.46 21.82 1.61
C GLY A 22 12.49 21.02 2.91
N VAL A 23 11.34 20.80 3.56
CA VAL A 23 11.25 19.89 4.72
C VAL A 23 11.32 18.46 4.23
N ASP A 24 12.36 17.73 4.67
CA ASP A 24 12.54 16.35 4.28
C ASP A 24 11.41 15.46 4.82
N GLY A 25 10.83 14.67 3.93
CA GLY A 25 9.72 13.75 4.23
C GLY A 25 8.33 14.30 4.00
N ILE A 26 8.19 15.57 3.61
CA ILE A 26 6.90 16.15 3.20
C ILE A 26 6.95 16.46 1.70
N GLU A 27 6.03 15.87 0.95
CA GLU A 27 5.73 16.17 -0.44
C GLU A 27 4.26 16.58 -0.52
N VAL A 28 3.99 17.88 -0.60
CA VAL A 28 2.61 18.37 -0.66
C VAL A 28 2.04 18.08 -2.04
N THR A 29 1.13 17.11 -2.12
CA THR A 29 0.47 16.66 -3.35
C THR A 29 -0.94 17.25 -3.52
N GLY A 30 -1.53 17.81 -2.44
CA GLY A 30 -2.84 18.45 -2.49
C GLY A 30 -3.02 19.50 -1.39
N LYS A 31 -3.76 20.56 -1.72
CA LYS A 31 -4.19 21.60 -0.79
C LYS A 31 -5.68 21.88 -1.03
N PHE A 32 -6.47 21.91 0.02
CA PHE A 32 -7.93 21.98 -0.09
C PHE A 32 -8.51 22.96 0.92
N GLU A 33 -9.41 23.80 0.44
CA GLU A 33 -10.24 24.69 1.29
C GLU A 33 -11.52 23.97 1.75
N TYR A 34 -11.93 22.93 0.99
CA TYR A 34 -13.14 22.16 1.26
C TYR A 34 -12.79 20.69 1.56
N PRO A 35 -13.27 20.13 2.67
CA PRO A 35 -13.03 18.73 3.05
C PRO A 35 -13.48 17.71 2.01
N GLU A 36 -14.56 18.00 1.28
CA GLU A 36 -15.11 17.12 0.24
C GLU A 36 -14.11 16.90 -0.92
N ASP A 37 -13.42 17.96 -1.32
CA ASP A 37 -12.40 17.88 -2.39
C ASP A 37 -11.21 17.02 -1.96
N ALA A 38 -10.81 17.12 -0.70
CA ALA A 38 -9.77 16.28 -0.13
C ALA A 38 -10.16 14.80 -0.11
N LEU A 39 -11.42 14.49 0.20
CA LEU A 39 -11.95 13.12 0.15
C LEU A 39 -11.96 12.57 -1.27
N GLU A 40 -12.42 13.37 -2.25
CA GLU A 40 -12.40 12.95 -3.67
C GLU A 40 -10.97 12.74 -4.19
N PHE A 41 -10.03 13.57 -3.74
CA PHE A 41 -8.62 13.40 -4.06
C PHE A 41 -8.06 12.10 -3.46
N ALA A 42 -8.32 11.83 -2.18
CA ALA A 42 -7.81 10.65 -1.48
C ALA A 42 -8.37 9.32 -2.04
N LYS A 43 -9.55 9.33 -2.67
CA LYS A 43 -10.10 8.17 -3.40
C LYS A 43 -9.32 7.85 -4.69
N LYS A 44 -8.69 8.86 -5.30
CA LYS A 44 -8.04 8.76 -6.62
C LYS A 44 -6.53 8.74 -6.54
N GLN A 45 -5.97 9.30 -5.48
CA GLN A 45 -4.54 9.47 -5.29
C GLN A 45 -4.10 8.97 -3.92
N LYS A 46 -2.87 8.47 -3.84
CA LYS A 46 -2.29 8.07 -2.55
C LYS A 46 -2.05 9.29 -1.68
N VAL A 47 -2.48 9.18 -0.42
CA VAL A 47 -2.18 10.12 0.66
C VAL A 47 -1.52 9.34 1.78
N ASP A 48 -0.29 9.71 2.16
CA ASP A 48 0.44 9.10 3.27
C ASP A 48 0.22 9.89 4.57
N LEU A 49 0.07 11.23 4.46
CA LEU A 49 -0.09 12.15 5.56
C LEU A 49 -1.19 13.17 5.24
N ALA A 50 -2.16 13.32 6.13
CA ALA A 50 -3.18 14.35 6.06
C ALA A 50 -3.00 15.34 7.22
N MET A 51 -2.81 16.62 6.87
CA MET A 51 -2.75 17.73 7.81
C MET A 51 -4.08 18.48 7.76
N LEU A 52 -4.81 18.47 8.87
CA LEU A 52 -6.21 18.86 8.88
C LEU A 52 -6.45 19.96 9.93
N ASP A 53 -7.05 21.08 9.52
CA ASP A 53 -7.64 21.96 10.50
C ASP A 53 -8.86 21.29 11.15
N ILE A 54 -9.07 21.50 12.44
CA ILE A 54 -10.19 20.91 13.17
C ILE A 54 -11.47 21.67 12.92
N ALA A 55 -11.40 23.00 12.95
CA ALA A 55 -12.57 23.88 12.97
C ALA A 55 -12.91 24.37 11.57
N MET A 56 -13.42 23.51 10.72
CA MET A 56 -13.86 23.85 9.36
C MET A 56 -15.40 23.84 9.25
N PRO A 57 -15.99 24.70 8.40
CA PRO A 57 -17.42 24.67 8.10
C PRO A 57 -17.84 23.35 7.43
N GLY A 58 -19.04 22.87 7.77
CA GLY A 58 -19.60 21.64 7.19
C GLY A 58 -19.00 20.37 7.82
N ILE A 59 -18.01 19.77 7.19
CA ILE A 59 -17.31 18.59 7.71
C ILE A 59 -16.13 19.06 8.55
N SER A 60 -16.14 18.74 9.85
CA SER A 60 -15.00 19.03 10.73
C SER A 60 -13.75 18.22 10.35
N GLY A 61 -12.56 18.71 10.74
CA GLY A 61 -11.32 17.95 10.51
C GLY A 61 -11.33 16.58 11.15
N ILE A 62 -12.05 16.44 12.25
CA ILE A 62 -12.24 15.16 12.95
C ILE A 62 -13.05 14.18 12.10
N GLU A 63 -14.20 14.60 11.59
CA GLU A 63 -15.01 13.78 10.69
C GLU A 63 -14.28 13.46 9.37
N LEU A 64 -13.49 14.42 8.87
CA LEU A 64 -12.65 14.21 7.69
C LEU A 64 -11.60 13.14 7.95
N ALA A 65 -10.94 13.16 9.10
CA ALA A 65 -9.95 12.15 9.49
C ALA A 65 -10.55 10.74 9.52
N GLU A 66 -11.74 10.58 10.12
CA GLU A 66 -12.45 9.29 10.12
C GLU A 66 -12.79 8.80 8.71
N LYS A 67 -13.27 9.71 7.85
CA LYS A 67 -13.59 9.38 6.46
C LYS A 67 -12.34 9.02 5.64
N LEU A 68 -11.21 9.70 5.85
CA LEU A 68 -9.93 9.39 5.21
C LEU A 68 -9.42 8.02 5.65
N ARG A 69 -9.50 7.68 6.94
CA ARG A 69 -9.13 6.35 7.46
C ARG A 69 -10.04 5.23 6.97
N ASN A 70 -11.31 5.51 6.68
CA ASN A 70 -12.19 4.55 6.02
C ASN A 70 -11.82 4.29 4.55
N ILE A 71 -11.15 5.24 3.87
CA ILE A 71 -10.58 5.04 2.53
C ILE A 71 -9.30 4.20 2.65
N ARG A 72 -8.43 4.58 3.60
CA ARG A 72 -7.16 3.89 3.88
C ARG A 72 -6.80 4.07 5.36
N ASN A 73 -6.69 2.98 6.08
CA ASN A 73 -6.43 2.96 7.52
C ASN A 73 -4.98 3.35 7.91
N ASP A 74 -4.06 3.35 6.94
CA ASP A 74 -2.64 3.67 7.10
C ASP A 74 -2.32 5.16 6.87
N ILE A 75 -3.31 6.01 6.57
CA ILE A 75 -3.11 7.46 6.46
C ILE A 75 -2.77 8.02 7.85
N LEU A 76 -1.60 8.65 7.95
CA LEU A 76 -1.21 9.40 9.13
C LEU A 76 -2.02 10.70 9.21
N ILE A 77 -2.55 10.99 10.40
CA ILE A 77 -3.40 12.17 10.63
C ILE A 77 -2.71 13.11 11.62
N VAL A 78 -2.47 14.35 11.18
CA VAL A 78 -1.97 15.43 12.02
C VAL A 78 -2.99 16.56 12.03
N PHE A 79 -3.49 16.92 13.19
CA PHE A 79 -4.35 18.09 13.31
C PHE A 79 -3.55 19.37 13.46
N ILE A 80 -4.04 20.42 12.82
CA ILE A 80 -3.54 21.79 12.96
C ILE A 80 -4.68 22.63 13.55
N THR A 81 -4.54 23.16 14.75
CA THR A 81 -5.62 23.86 15.44
C THR A 81 -5.14 25.11 16.18
N ALA A 82 -6.02 26.08 16.32
CA ALA A 82 -5.79 27.24 17.18
C ALA A 82 -6.17 27.00 18.66
N TYR A 83 -6.80 25.85 18.98
CA TYR A 83 -7.40 25.59 20.28
C TYR A 83 -6.84 24.34 20.94
N ASP A 84 -6.22 24.49 22.11
CA ASP A 84 -5.64 23.40 22.88
C ASP A 84 -6.70 22.42 23.43
N GLU A 85 -7.93 22.85 23.59
CA GLU A 85 -9.03 22.04 24.12
C GLU A 85 -9.42 20.86 23.21
N TYR A 86 -9.22 20.98 21.89
CA TYR A 86 -9.48 19.89 20.94
C TYR A 86 -8.43 18.76 20.94
N ILE A 87 -7.32 18.96 21.65
CA ILE A 87 -6.27 17.92 21.79
C ILE A 87 -6.83 16.64 22.42
N ARG A 88 -7.79 16.75 23.35
CA ARG A 88 -8.42 15.59 23.99
C ARG A 88 -9.28 14.78 23.01
N ASP A 89 -10.00 15.46 22.13
CA ASP A 89 -10.84 14.83 21.12
C ASP A 89 -9.98 14.23 19.99
N ALA A 90 -8.89 14.88 19.58
CA ALA A 90 -7.90 14.37 18.65
C ALA A 90 -7.27 13.05 19.12
N ASN A 91 -6.90 12.95 20.41
CA ASN A 91 -6.40 11.73 21.00
C ASN A 91 -7.43 10.59 21.03
N ARG A 92 -8.72 10.91 21.21
CA ARG A 92 -9.82 9.93 21.23
C ARG A 92 -10.05 9.27 19.88
N ILE A 93 -9.74 9.98 18.78
CA ILE A 93 -9.86 9.49 17.41
C ILE A 93 -8.58 8.81 16.94
N GLY A 94 -7.53 8.82 17.78
CA GLY A 94 -6.25 8.22 17.47
C GLY A 94 -5.45 9.02 16.43
N ALA A 95 -5.46 10.36 16.50
CA ALA A 95 -4.55 11.18 15.72
C ALA A 95 -3.10 10.82 16.01
N ASP A 96 -2.25 10.89 14.98
CA ASP A 96 -0.84 10.53 15.10
C ASP A 96 0.00 11.69 15.68
N ASP A 97 -0.46 12.94 15.47
CA ASP A 97 0.13 14.14 16.07
C ASP A 97 -0.84 15.34 15.97
N TYR A 98 -0.42 16.46 16.57
CA TYR A 98 -1.11 17.76 16.44
C TYR A 98 -0.11 18.92 16.46
N ILE A 99 -0.49 20.02 15.80
CA ILE A 99 0.26 21.28 15.76
C ILE A 99 -0.66 22.41 16.16
N VAL A 100 -0.23 23.24 17.10
CA VAL A 100 -0.96 24.42 17.55
C VAL A 100 -0.57 25.63 16.69
N LYS A 101 -1.55 26.35 16.17
CA LYS A 101 -1.38 27.65 15.47
C LYS A 101 -1.09 28.75 16.50
N PRO A 102 -0.14 29.70 16.23
CA PRO A 102 0.75 29.77 15.09
C PRO A 102 1.98 28.84 15.22
N TYR A 103 2.41 28.25 14.13
CA TYR A 103 3.55 27.34 14.11
C TYR A 103 4.68 27.87 13.20
N ARG A 104 5.89 27.33 13.40
CA ARG A 104 7.11 27.68 12.65
C ARG A 104 7.60 26.48 11.84
N LYS A 105 8.60 26.73 10.98
CA LYS A 105 9.23 25.70 10.16
C LYS A 105 9.77 24.54 11.00
N GLU A 106 10.43 24.86 12.11
CA GLU A 106 11.00 23.85 13.03
C GLU A 106 9.94 22.92 13.59
N THR A 107 8.71 23.41 13.83
CA THR A 107 7.58 22.58 14.29
C THR A 107 7.19 21.56 13.22
N ILE A 108 7.14 21.99 11.94
CA ILE A 108 6.85 21.12 10.81
C ILE A 108 7.95 20.07 10.62
N GLU A 109 9.23 20.46 10.74
CA GLU A 109 10.38 19.54 10.65
C GLU A 109 10.34 18.46 11.76
N MET A 110 10.04 18.85 12.99
CA MET A 110 9.89 17.92 14.12
C MET A 110 8.74 16.94 13.90
N MET A 111 7.59 17.43 13.46
CA MET A 111 6.43 16.62 13.13
C MET A 111 6.76 15.66 11.96
N ALA A 112 7.36 16.17 10.87
CA ALA A 112 7.76 15.37 9.72
C ALA A 112 8.69 14.20 10.11
N ASN A 113 9.65 14.45 10.98
CA ASN A 113 10.55 13.41 11.48
C ASN A 113 9.82 12.37 12.31
N ARG A 114 8.82 12.77 13.12
CA ARG A 114 7.98 11.86 13.89
C ARG A 114 7.10 11.01 12.97
N MET A 115 6.46 11.63 11.98
CA MET A 115 5.62 10.93 10.99
C MET A 115 6.42 9.94 10.14
N LYS A 116 7.63 10.27 9.73
CA LYS A 116 8.55 9.32 9.07
C LYS A 116 8.83 8.09 9.92
N PHE A 117 9.02 8.26 11.23
CA PHE A 117 9.25 7.15 12.13
C PHE A 117 8.02 6.26 12.29
N LEU A 118 6.83 6.87 12.37
CA LEU A 118 5.56 6.14 12.41
C LEU A 118 5.27 5.43 11.08
N SER A 119 5.48 6.10 9.95
CA SER A 119 5.34 5.50 8.62
C SER A 119 6.22 4.26 8.44
N LYS A 120 7.48 4.30 8.88
CA LYS A 120 8.37 3.12 8.86
C LYS A 120 7.87 1.96 9.73
N ARG A 121 7.14 2.24 10.81
CA ARG A 121 6.51 1.21 11.63
C ARG A 121 5.28 0.58 10.98
N GLN A 122 4.67 1.28 10.03
CA GLN A 122 3.53 0.80 9.25
C GLN A 122 3.96 0.02 8.00
N GLU A 123 5.25 0.13 7.56
CA GLU A 123 5.78 -0.75 6.52
C GLU A 123 5.61 -2.20 6.98
N LYS A 124 4.98 -2.99 6.14
CA LYS A 124 4.79 -4.40 6.44
C LYS A 124 6.15 -5.11 6.41
N ASP A 125 6.36 -6.03 7.35
CA ASP A 125 7.58 -6.84 7.42
C ASP A 125 7.81 -7.69 6.17
N ILE A 126 6.76 -7.83 5.36
CA ILE A 126 6.75 -8.68 4.17
C ILE A 126 6.59 -7.79 2.94
N TYR A 127 7.51 -7.97 2.00
CA TYR A 127 7.47 -7.31 0.70
C TYR A 127 7.51 -8.35 -0.42
N VAL A 128 6.58 -8.23 -1.36
CA VAL A 128 6.52 -9.09 -2.55
C VAL A 128 6.98 -8.27 -3.75
N GLN A 129 8.12 -8.66 -4.29
CA GLN A 129 8.70 -8.08 -5.50
C GLN A 129 8.17 -8.86 -6.70
N THR A 130 7.60 -8.15 -7.67
CA THR A 130 7.10 -8.69 -8.93
C THR A 130 7.79 -8.07 -10.14
N PHE A 131 8.28 -6.84 -10.01
CA PHE A 131 9.08 -6.20 -11.06
C PHE A 131 10.48 -6.80 -11.11
N GLY A 132 10.93 -7.14 -12.33
CA GLY A 132 12.08 -7.99 -12.55
C GLY A 132 11.77 -9.45 -12.22
N ARG A 133 12.48 -10.03 -11.26
CA ARG A 133 12.25 -11.41 -10.79
C ARG A 133 11.33 -11.43 -9.57
N PHE A 134 10.43 -12.41 -9.54
CA PHE A 134 9.58 -12.62 -8.38
C PHE A 134 10.37 -12.98 -7.13
N ASN A 135 10.17 -12.25 -6.04
CA ASN A 135 10.73 -12.56 -4.73
C ASN A 135 9.74 -12.22 -3.61
N VAL A 136 9.84 -12.95 -2.51
CA VAL A 136 9.19 -12.60 -1.25
C VAL A 136 10.29 -12.28 -0.25
N LEU A 137 10.24 -11.10 0.33
CA LEU A 137 11.19 -10.65 1.34
C LEU A 137 10.48 -10.55 2.68
N LYS A 138 11.09 -11.06 3.74
CA LYS A 138 10.65 -10.85 5.12
C LYS A 138 11.73 -10.10 5.87
N ASN A 139 11.41 -8.93 6.42
CA ASN A 139 12.40 -8.04 7.04
C ASN A 139 13.62 -7.79 6.14
N GLY A 140 13.38 -7.61 4.82
CA GLY A 140 14.43 -7.40 3.81
C GLY A 140 15.22 -8.64 3.40
N ARG A 141 14.95 -9.83 3.95
CA ARG A 141 15.64 -11.09 3.64
C ARG A 141 14.80 -11.97 2.72
N PRO A 142 15.38 -12.53 1.64
CA PRO A 142 14.62 -13.40 0.74
C PRO A 142 14.13 -14.67 1.45
N VAL A 143 12.84 -15.00 1.23
CA VAL A 143 12.28 -16.29 1.61
C VAL A 143 12.72 -17.34 0.58
N PRO A 144 13.21 -18.52 0.99
CA PRO A 144 13.84 -19.50 0.09
C PRO A 144 12.80 -20.31 -0.73
N LEU A 145 11.98 -19.61 -1.48
CA LEU A 145 10.99 -20.19 -2.40
C LEU A 145 11.67 -20.63 -3.71
N SER A 146 11.31 -21.78 -4.25
CA SER A 146 11.89 -22.31 -5.48
C SER A 146 10.93 -23.16 -6.30
N GLY A 147 11.23 -23.34 -7.59
CA GLY A 147 10.51 -24.20 -8.52
C GLY A 147 9.01 -23.87 -8.60
N LYS A 148 8.17 -24.88 -8.84
CA LYS A 148 6.72 -24.69 -9.00
C LYS A 148 6.01 -24.16 -7.74
N ALA A 149 6.58 -24.35 -6.55
CA ALA A 149 6.07 -23.74 -5.33
C ALA A 149 6.16 -22.21 -5.39
N LYS A 150 7.31 -21.66 -5.80
CA LYS A 150 7.52 -20.22 -6.00
C LYS A 150 6.58 -19.68 -7.10
N GLU A 151 6.46 -20.40 -8.20
CA GLU A 151 5.65 -20.02 -9.35
C GLU A 151 4.15 -20.01 -9.04
N ILE A 152 3.64 -20.95 -8.21
CA ILE A 152 2.25 -20.93 -7.71
C ILE A 152 1.98 -19.63 -6.97
N LEU A 153 2.84 -19.26 -6.03
CA LEU A 153 2.65 -18.03 -5.25
C LEU A 153 2.70 -16.79 -6.15
N ALA A 154 3.65 -16.74 -7.09
CA ALA A 154 3.77 -15.67 -8.06
C ALA A 154 2.47 -15.47 -8.84
N LEU A 155 1.89 -16.54 -9.38
CA LEU A 155 0.63 -16.48 -10.11
C LEU A 155 -0.54 -16.05 -9.23
N VAL A 156 -0.64 -16.54 -7.99
CA VAL A 156 -1.72 -16.14 -7.06
C VAL A 156 -1.60 -14.67 -6.67
N VAL A 157 -0.38 -14.16 -6.49
CA VAL A 157 -0.12 -12.74 -6.20
C VAL A 157 -0.67 -11.83 -7.30
N THR A 158 -0.55 -12.21 -8.59
CA THR A 158 -1.09 -11.38 -9.69
C THR A 158 -2.58 -11.13 -9.60
N ARG A 159 -3.32 -11.95 -8.84
CA ARG A 159 -4.77 -11.81 -8.67
C ARG A 159 -5.19 -10.80 -7.61
N ARG A 160 -4.23 -10.23 -6.89
CA ARG A 160 -4.45 -9.17 -5.88
C ARG A 160 -5.59 -9.49 -4.91
N GLY A 161 -5.47 -10.61 -4.21
CA GLY A 161 -6.47 -11.08 -3.24
C GLY A 161 -7.73 -11.71 -3.85
N LYS A 162 -7.89 -11.73 -5.18
CA LYS A 162 -8.97 -12.47 -5.83
C LYS A 162 -8.61 -13.95 -5.93
N GLU A 163 -9.60 -14.81 -5.71
CA GLU A 163 -9.42 -16.25 -5.85
C GLU A 163 -9.04 -16.64 -7.28
N ILE A 164 -8.14 -17.62 -7.39
CA ILE A 164 -7.83 -18.33 -8.63
C ILE A 164 -8.04 -19.83 -8.38
N SER A 165 -8.80 -20.51 -9.25
CA SER A 165 -9.10 -21.92 -9.08
C SER A 165 -7.88 -22.82 -9.21
N ASN A 166 -7.86 -23.93 -8.47
CA ASN A 166 -6.77 -24.91 -8.52
C ASN A 166 -6.54 -25.44 -9.95
N GLU A 167 -7.62 -25.60 -10.72
CA GLU A 167 -7.55 -26.02 -12.12
C GLU A 167 -6.88 -24.96 -13.01
N LYS A 168 -7.21 -23.69 -12.79
CA LYS A 168 -6.61 -22.60 -13.55
C LYS A 168 -5.11 -22.43 -13.23
N ILE A 169 -4.72 -22.57 -11.95
CA ILE A 169 -3.31 -22.59 -11.56
C ILE A 169 -2.60 -23.74 -12.27
N TYR A 170 -3.19 -24.96 -12.22
CA TYR A 170 -2.60 -26.11 -12.86
C TYR A 170 -2.42 -25.90 -14.36
N SER A 171 -3.49 -25.52 -15.07
CA SER A 171 -3.44 -25.32 -16.52
C SER A 171 -2.45 -24.24 -16.97
N THR A 172 -2.26 -23.21 -16.16
CA THR A 172 -1.26 -22.15 -16.45
C THR A 172 0.17 -22.62 -16.22
N LEU A 173 0.44 -23.38 -15.17
CA LEU A 173 1.80 -23.76 -14.79
C LEU A 173 2.31 -25.07 -15.42
N TRP A 174 1.43 -25.90 -15.95
CA TRP A 174 1.73 -27.17 -16.59
C TRP A 174 1.05 -27.29 -17.97
N GLU A 175 1.23 -26.27 -18.81
CA GLU A 175 0.60 -26.14 -20.13
C GLU A 175 0.75 -27.38 -21.04
N GLU A 176 1.89 -28.09 -20.95
CA GLU A 176 2.16 -29.28 -21.77
C GLU A 176 1.44 -30.57 -21.29
N ARG A 177 0.69 -30.51 -20.19
CA ARG A 177 0.06 -31.68 -19.58
C ARG A 177 -1.44 -31.54 -19.57
N GLU A 178 -2.14 -32.52 -20.16
CA GLU A 178 -3.57 -32.59 -20.08
C GLU A 178 -4.04 -32.67 -18.61
N TYR A 179 -5.14 -31.97 -18.34
CA TYR A 179 -5.78 -31.98 -17.02
C TYR A 179 -6.31 -33.39 -16.72
N SER A 180 -5.84 -33.99 -15.62
CA SER A 180 -6.39 -35.22 -15.08
C SER A 180 -6.17 -35.27 -13.57
N ASN A 181 -7.01 -36.04 -12.86
CA ASN A 181 -6.87 -36.22 -11.40
C ASN A 181 -5.52 -36.80 -10.99
N VAL A 182 -4.87 -37.59 -11.88
CA VAL A 182 -3.52 -38.14 -11.64
C VAL A 182 -2.48 -37.05 -11.74
N HIS A 183 -2.61 -36.16 -12.69
CA HIS A 183 -1.68 -35.06 -12.90
C HIS A 183 -1.82 -33.96 -11.84
N MET A 184 -3.00 -33.75 -11.27
CA MET A 184 -3.21 -32.80 -10.16
C MET A 184 -2.37 -33.13 -8.91
N LYS A 185 -1.89 -34.37 -8.75
CA LYS A 185 -0.98 -34.72 -7.63
C LYS A 185 0.30 -33.89 -7.63
N VAL A 186 0.86 -33.54 -8.80
CA VAL A 186 2.08 -32.70 -8.88
C VAL A 186 1.79 -31.28 -8.38
N TYR A 187 0.63 -30.73 -8.71
CA TYR A 187 0.18 -29.44 -8.19
C TYR A 187 0.04 -29.46 -6.65
N TYR A 188 -0.70 -30.45 -6.11
CA TYR A 188 -0.89 -30.52 -4.65
C TYR A 188 0.43 -30.76 -3.90
N ASN A 189 1.38 -31.49 -4.48
CA ASN A 189 2.71 -31.64 -3.91
C ASN A 189 3.50 -30.31 -3.93
N ALA A 190 3.41 -29.52 -5.00
CA ALA A 190 4.04 -28.23 -5.08
C ALA A 190 3.37 -27.23 -4.10
N LEU A 191 2.05 -27.24 -4.00
CA LEU A 191 1.28 -26.43 -3.06
C LEU A 191 1.61 -26.77 -1.60
N LYS A 192 1.76 -28.07 -1.27
CA LYS A 192 2.21 -28.49 0.05
C LYS A 192 3.60 -27.98 0.40
N ARG A 193 4.54 -28.06 -0.57
CA ARG A 193 5.91 -27.50 -0.39
C ARG A 193 5.86 -25.98 -0.17
N LEU A 194 5.01 -25.26 -0.93
CA LEU A 194 4.81 -23.83 -0.75
C LEU A 194 4.36 -23.52 0.68
N ARG A 195 3.31 -24.19 1.17
CA ARG A 195 2.79 -23.97 2.52
C ARG A 195 3.81 -24.25 3.60
N ASN A 196 4.52 -25.38 3.51
CA ASN A 196 5.56 -25.73 4.46
C ASN A 196 6.65 -24.63 4.48
N CYS A 197 7.10 -24.19 3.31
CA CYS A 197 8.12 -23.14 3.22
C CYS A 197 7.62 -21.81 3.82
N LEU A 198 6.36 -21.42 3.57
CA LEU A 198 5.77 -20.23 4.17
C LEU A 198 5.66 -20.36 5.70
N GLU A 199 5.21 -21.50 6.20
CA GLU A 199 5.09 -21.77 7.64
C GLU A 199 6.46 -21.75 8.35
N GLU A 200 7.46 -22.44 7.80
CA GLU A 200 8.85 -22.46 8.32
C GLU A 200 9.48 -21.06 8.38
N ASN A 201 9.05 -20.14 7.50
CA ASN A 201 9.51 -18.76 7.49
C ASN A 201 8.56 -17.78 8.24
N GLY A 202 7.54 -18.31 8.95
CA GLY A 202 6.60 -17.53 9.73
C GLY A 202 5.66 -16.66 8.89
N LEU A 203 5.20 -17.20 7.74
CA LEU A 203 4.32 -16.56 6.76
C LEU A 203 3.07 -17.42 6.43
N PRO A 204 2.49 -18.20 7.37
CA PRO A 204 1.45 -19.18 7.05
C PRO A 204 0.20 -18.54 6.44
N ASP A 205 -0.12 -17.31 6.82
CA ASP A 205 -1.36 -16.63 6.47
C ASP A 205 -1.31 -15.85 5.14
N ILE A 206 -0.13 -15.79 4.49
CA ILE A 206 -0.02 -15.12 3.17
C ILE A 206 -0.87 -15.83 2.11
N LEU A 207 -0.84 -17.17 2.10
CA LEU A 207 -1.60 -17.99 1.16
C LEU A 207 -2.84 -18.57 1.84
N VAL A 208 -3.99 -18.10 1.41
CA VAL A 208 -5.29 -18.54 1.90
C VAL A 208 -5.91 -19.54 0.92
N SER A 209 -6.33 -20.69 1.44
CA SER A 209 -7.06 -21.69 0.66
C SER A 209 -8.55 -21.51 0.78
N THR A 210 -9.21 -21.60 -0.35
CA THR A 210 -10.65 -21.64 -0.46
C THR A 210 -11.10 -23.05 -0.87
N PRO A 211 -12.40 -23.38 -0.84
CA PRO A 211 -12.88 -24.66 -1.32
C PRO A 211 -12.52 -24.97 -2.77
N HIS A 212 -12.34 -23.95 -3.60
CA HIS A 212 -12.14 -24.12 -5.04
C HIS A 212 -10.75 -23.67 -5.53
N GLY A 213 -10.00 -22.91 -4.73
CA GLY A 213 -8.77 -22.32 -5.22
C GLY A 213 -7.83 -21.78 -4.14
N GLN A 214 -7.02 -20.82 -4.55
CA GLN A 214 -6.08 -20.12 -3.69
C GLN A 214 -6.23 -18.62 -3.87
N MET A 215 -5.95 -17.86 -2.82
CA MET A 215 -5.82 -16.41 -2.85
C MET A 215 -4.70 -15.97 -1.90
N VAL A 216 -4.24 -14.74 -2.02
CA VAL A 216 -3.30 -14.15 -1.07
C VAL A 216 -4.02 -13.15 -0.16
N ASN A 217 -3.60 -13.09 1.09
CA ASN A 217 -4.01 -12.05 2.02
C ASN A 217 -3.16 -10.80 1.79
N THR A 218 -3.69 -9.83 1.06
CA THR A 218 -3.01 -8.59 0.68
C THR A 218 -2.72 -7.66 1.86
N ASP A 219 -3.38 -7.87 3.01
CA ASP A 219 -3.18 -7.04 4.20
C ASP A 219 -1.86 -7.34 4.91
N LEU A 220 -1.22 -8.47 4.59
CA LEU A 220 0.00 -8.93 5.26
C LEU A 220 1.31 -8.47 4.59
N PHE A 221 1.28 -7.99 3.35
CA PHE A 221 2.48 -7.64 2.60
C PHE A 221 2.29 -6.42 1.71
N ASP A 222 3.38 -5.73 1.43
CA ASP A 222 3.46 -4.72 0.38
C ASP A 222 3.95 -5.37 -0.92
N CYS A 223 3.50 -4.83 -2.07
CA CYS A 223 3.84 -5.36 -3.38
C CYS A 223 4.03 -4.22 -4.38
N ASP A 224 5.13 -4.25 -5.12
CA ASP A 224 5.47 -3.25 -6.14
C ASP A 224 4.38 -3.13 -7.22
N TYR A 225 3.89 -4.26 -7.74
CA TYR A 225 2.82 -4.28 -8.72
C TYR A 225 1.51 -3.65 -8.20
N TYR A 226 1.17 -3.90 -6.93
CA TYR A 226 -0.03 -3.30 -6.33
C TYR A 226 0.14 -1.79 -6.14
N ALA A 227 1.31 -1.37 -5.66
CA ALA A 227 1.64 0.03 -5.51
C ALA A 227 1.61 0.77 -6.87
N TRP A 228 2.10 0.12 -7.92
CA TRP A 228 2.03 0.64 -9.28
C TRP A 228 0.58 0.76 -9.78
N GLN A 229 -0.25 -0.27 -9.60
CA GLN A 229 -1.68 -0.24 -9.98
C GLN A 229 -2.46 0.88 -9.27
N ASP A 230 -2.07 1.21 -8.03
CA ASP A 230 -2.68 2.28 -7.24
C ASP A 230 -2.11 3.67 -7.57
N GLY A 231 -1.21 3.79 -8.56
CA GLY A 231 -0.51 5.03 -8.87
C GLY A 231 0.47 5.48 -7.78
N ASN A 232 0.92 4.55 -6.94
CA ASN A 232 1.63 4.81 -5.70
C ASN A 232 3.10 4.39 -5.72
N GLY A 233 3.66 4.04 -6.88
CA GLY A 233 5.04 3.56 -7.02
C GLY A 233 6.05 4.59 -6.50
N GLY A 234 6.72 4.26 -5.38
CA GLY A 234 7.92 4.96 -4.91
C GLY A 234 9.17 4.47 -5.64
N ASN A 235 10.36 4.96 -5.26
CA ASN A 235 11.63 4.49 -5.86
C ASN A 235 11.84 2.96 -5.76
N ARG A 236 11.28 2.31 -4.73
CA ARG A 236 11.36 0.87 -4.50
C ARG A 236 10.41 0.07 -5.41
N ASP A 237 9.32 0.69 -5.84
CA ASP A 237 8.24 0.08 -6.60
C ASP A 237 8.27 0.51 -8.06
N ARG A 238 9.42 1.04 -8.53
CA ARG A 238 9.55 1.55 -9.87
C ARG A 238 9.57 0.41 -10.89
N PHE A 239 8.67 0.48 -11.85
CA PHE A 239 8.67 -0.42 -12.99
C PHE A 239 9.83 -0.07 -13.95
N GLU A 240 10.68 -1.04 -14.24
CA GLU A 240 11.85 -0.90 -15.13
C GLU A 240 11.72 -1.72 -16.42
N GLY A 241 10.48 -2.04 -16.82
CA GLY A 241 10.21 -2.76 -18.06
C GLY A 241 10.17 -4.28 -17.95
N GLU A 242 10.36 -4.85 -16.74
CA GLU A 242 10.31 -6.29 -16.52
C GLU A 242 9.28 -6.65 -15.45
N PHE A 243 8.50 -7.71 -15.69
CA PHE A 243 7.53 -8.27 -14.77
C PHE A 243 7.68 -9.78 -14.70
N MET A 244 8.07 -10.33 -13.53
CA MET A 244 8.23 -11.77 -13.31
C MET A 244 8.93 -12.48 -14.48
N ALA A 245 10.06 -11.92 -14.92
CA ALA A 245 10.77 -12.29 -16.16
C ALA A 245 11.17 -13.78 -16.28
N GLU A 246 11.13 -14.54 -15.16
CA GLU A 246 11.37 -15.96 -15.16
C GLU A 246 10.17 -16.83 -15.59
N TYR A 247 8.97 -16.24 -15.82
CA TYR A 247 7.73 -16.96 -16.14
C TYR A 247 7.13 -16.51 -17.46
N SER A 248 6.93 -17.44 -18.40
CA SER A 248 6.35 -17.17 -19.73
C SER A 248 4.96 -16.53 -19.65
N TRP A 249 4.13 -16.95 -18.70
CA TRP A 249 2.79 -16.37 -18.49
C TRP A 249 2.84 -14.91 -17.98
N GLY A 250 3.97 -14.47 -17.44
CA GLY A 250 4.17 -13.07 -17.00
C GLY A 250 4.18 -12.08 -18.16
N GLU A 251 4.52 -12.51 -19.37
CA GLU A 251 4.53 -11.66 -20.58
C GLU A 251 3.15 -11.09 -20.91
N TYR A 252 2.08 -11.82 -20.65
CA TYR A 252 0.71 -11.32 -20.87
C TYR A 252 0.40 -10.14 -19.94
N ILE A 253 0.79 -10.24 -18.68
CA ILE A 253 0.58 -9.16 -17.70
C ILE A 253 1.49 -7.98 -18.00
N LEU A 254 2.72 -8.25 -18.43
CA LEU A 254 3.66 -7.21 -18.89
C LEU A 254 3.07 -6.39 -20.04
N GLY A 255 2.40 -7.06 -21.00
CA GLY A 255 1.70 -6.39 -22.10
C GLY A 255 0.62 -5.41 -21.60
N ASP A 256 -0.17 -5.79 -20.60
CA ASP A 256 -1.19 -4.94 -19.98
C ASP A 256 -0.56 -3.74 -19.25
N ILE A 257 0.56 -3.97 -18.52
CA ILE A 257 1.32 -2.93 -17.83
C ILE A 257 1.83 -1.88 -18.83
N LEU A 258 2.49 -2.31 -19.90
CA LEU A 258 3.06 -1.42 -20.92
C LEU A 258 2.01 -0.63 -21.73
N ASN A 259 0.80 -1.17 -21.86
CA ASN A 259 -0.30 -0.48 -22.54
C ASN A 259 -0.93 0.59 -21.65
N SER A 260 -1.00 0.37 -20.33
CA SER A 260 -1.55 1.37 -19.39
C SER A 260 -0.61 2.54 -19.11
N GLU A 261 0.68 2.47 -19.43
CA GLU A 261 1.61 3.61 -19.38
C GLU A 261 1.49 4.58 -20.58
N LYS A 262 0.72 4.19 -21.60
CA LYS A 262 0.55 4.99 -22.84
C LYS A 262 -0.72 5.83 -22.87
N GLU A 263 -1.61 5.66 -21.91
CA GLU A 263 -2.82 6.45 -21.69
C GLU A 263 -2.62 7.50 -20.57
#